data_a734f578a1a8ad39b1110337773b6fe2
#
_entry.id   a734f578a1a8ad39b1110337773b6fe2
#
_cell.length_a   1.000
_cell.length_b   1.000
_cell.length_c   1.000
_cell.angle_alpha   90.00
_cell.angle_beta   90.00
_cell.angle_gamma   90.00
#
_symmetry.space_group_name_H-M   'P 1'
#
loop_
_entity.id
_entity.type
_entity.pdbx_description
1 polymer ?
#
loop_
_entity_poly.entity_id
_entity_poly.type
_entity_poly.pdbx_seq_one_letter_code
_entity_poly.pdbx_strand_id
1 'polypeptide(L)'
;MNLAKSLSAAALAAGLLSSPALADPKRESDRAFEAIREGRSMPLPQLERKIMPFMPGADYLGPELNGGIYRFKFIQNGQVIWVDVDARSGRVLRRSRPR
;
A
#
# COMPACT_ATOMS: atom_id res chain seq x y z
N MET A 1 -26.78 48.83 13.17
CA MET A 1 -26.57 48.37 13.25
C MET A 1 -26.26 47.42 13.03
N ASN A 2 -26.04 46.92 12.94
CA ASN A 2 -25.70 46.10 12.86
C ASN A 2 -25.35 45.26 12.61
N LEU A 3 -25.27 44.96 12.51
CA LEU A 3 -24.95 44.26 12.39
C LEU A 3 -24.46 43.40 12.08
N ALA A 4 -24.49 43.07 11.99
CA ALA A 4 -24.10 42.40 11.59
C ALA A 4 -23.39 41.71 11.53
N LYS A 5 -23.03 41.34 11.57
CA LYS A 5 -22.29 40.90 11.58
C LYS A 5 -22.10 39.83 11.69
N SER A 6 -21.84 39.26 11.79
CA SER A 6 -21.80 38.31 12.16
C SER A 6 -21.66 37.30 11.40
N LEU A 7 -21.58 37.20 10.81
CA LEU A 7 -21.50 36.41 10.06
C LEU A 7 -20.47 35.68 9.85
N SER A 8 -19.62 35.76 9.94
CA SER A 8 -18.44 35.21 9.68
C SER A 8 -18.14 33.92 10.19
N ALA A 9 -18.65 33.52 11.09
CA ALA A 9 -18.29 32.33 11.75
C ALA A 9 -18.36 31.08 10.94
N ALA A 10 -19.12 31.09 9.98
CA ALA A 10 -19.35 29.89 9.27
C ALA A 10 -18.15 29.33 8.58
N ALA A 11 -17.25 30.17 8.25
CA ALA A 11 -16.16 29.72 7.44
C ALA A 11 -15.27 28.71 8.09
N LEU A 12 -15.30 28.65 9.35
CA LEU A 12 -14.33 27.84 10.04
C LEU A 12 -14.54 26.36 9.88
N ALA A 13 -15.73 25.98 9.70
CA ALA A 13 -16.00 24.58 9.70
C ALA A 13 -15.31 23.83 8.59
N ALA A 14 -15.06 24.51 7.52
CA ALA A 14 -14.49 23.84 6.38
C ALA A 14 -13.11 23.28 6.65
N GLY A 15 -12.37 23.91 7.47
CA GLY A 15 -11.03 23.45 7.70
C GLY A 15 -10.95 22.09 8.36
N LEU A 16 -11.96 21.74 9.08
CA LEU A 16 -11.92 20.50 9.80
C LEU A 16 -12.10 19.29 8.91
N LEU A 17 -12.66 19.50 7.77
CA LEU A 17 -12.92 18.40 6.89
C LEU A 17 -11.71 17.94 6.13
N SER A 18 -10.65 18.71 6.18
CA SER A 18 -9.49 18.35 5.46
C SER A 18 -8.54 17.49 6.28
N SER A 19 -9.03 16.83 7.27
CA SER A 19 -8.17 15.94 8.01
C SER A 19 -7.61 14.89 7.06
N PRO A 20 -6.36 14.59 7.22
CA PRO A 20 -5.69 13.66 6.35
C PRO A 20 -6.32 12.31 6.43
N ALA A 21 -6.56 11.78 5.32
CA ALA A 21 -7.06 10.46 5.27
C ALA A 21 -5.97 9.54 5.71
N LEU A 22 -6.26 8.78 6.69
CA LEU A 22 -5.40 7.70 7.03
C LEU A 22 -5.44 6.69 5.89
N ALA A 23 -4.40 5.95 5.75
CA ALA A 23 -4.33 4.98 4.70
C ALA A 23 -5.53 4.05 4.79
N ASP A 24 -6.35 4.10 3.79
CA ASP A 24 -7.55 3.30 3.71
C ASP A 24 -7.23 2.06 2.86
N PRO A 25 -7.44 0.86 3.37
CA PRO A 25 -7.17 -0.34 2.60
C PRO A 25 -7.87 -0.37 1.25
N LYS A 26 -9.05 0.23 1.17
CA LYS A 26 -9.74 0.34 -0.11
C LYS A 26 -8.97 1.19 -1.10
N ARG A 27 -8.40 2.28 -0.64
CA ARG A 27 -7.64 3.15 -1.52
C ARG A 27 -6.37 2.49 -2.02
N GLU A 28 -5.75 1.70 -1.18
CA GLU A 28 -4.57 0.95 -1.60
C GLU A 28 -4.93 -0.07 -2.67
N SER A 29 -6.04 -0.77 -2.48
CA SER A 29 -6.51 -1.71 -3.48
C SER A 29 -6.84 -1.01 -4.80
N ASP A 30 -7.50 0.13 -4.72
CA ASP A 30 -7.86 0.89 -5.90
C ASP A 30 -6.63 1.36 -6.66
N ARG A 31 -5.63 1.82 -5.96
CA ARG A 31 -4.37 2.24 -6.57
C ARG A 31 -3.66 1.09 -7.24
N ALA A 32 -3.69 -0.07 -6.62
CA ALA A 32 -3.08 -1.25 -7.20
C ALA A 32 -3.77 -1.64 -8.51
N PHE A 33 -5.10 -1.61 -8.52
CA PHE A 33 -5.85 -1.90 -9.73
C PHE A 33 -5.58 -0.90 -10.84
N GLU A 34 -5.51 0.37 -10.48
CA GLU A 34 -5.19 1.40 -11.47
C GLU A 34 -3.80 1.21 -12.05
N ALA A 35 -2.84 0.89 -11.22
CA ALA A 35 -1.48 0.67 -11.66
C ALA A 35 -1.41 -0.51 -12.64
N ILE A 36 -2.18 -1.56 -12.39
CA ILE A 36 -2.24 -2.69 -13.29
C ILE A 36 -2.87 -2.30 -14.62
N ARG A 37 -3.99 -1.58 -14.56
CA ARG A 37 -4.68 -1.15 -15.78
C ARG A 37 -3.85 -0.23 -16.63
N GLU A 38 -3.02 0.58 -16.01
CA GLU A 38 -2.15 1.52 -16.73
C GLU A 38 -0.82 0.89 -17.14
N GLY A 39 -0.62 -0.38 -16.87
CA GLY A 39 0.61 -1.06 -17.23
C GLY A 39 1.80 -0.74 -16.37
N ARG A 40 1.57 -0.08 -15.23
CA ARG A 40 2.65 0.26 -14.29
C ARG A 40 2.97 -0.86 -13.33
N SER A 41 2.09 -1.84 -13.22
CA SER A 41 2.29 -2.99 -12.35
C SER A 41 1.87 -4.26 -13.03
N MET A 42 2.55 -5.33 -12.71
CA MET A 42 2.10 -6.66 -13.09
C MET A 42 0.91 -7.05 -12.20
N PRO A 43 0.02 -7.90 -12.69
CA PRO A 43 -1.06 -8.42 -11.84
C PRO A 43 -0.48 -9.10 -10.62
N LEU A 44 -1.09 -8.82 -9.46
CA LEU A 44 -0.61 -9.35 -8.20
C LEU A 44 -0.49 -10.88 -8.16
N PRO A 45 -1.46 -11.65 -8.65
CA PRO A 45 -1.31 -13.10 -8.65
C PRO A 45 -0.10 -13.57 -9.44
N GLN A 46 0.27 -12.84 -10.49
CA GLN A 46 1.44 -13.18 -11.27
C GLN A 46 2.72 -12.93 -10.48
N LEU A 47 2.77 -11.82 -9.75
CA LEU A 47 3.91 -11.53 -8.89
C LEU A 47 4.02 -12.56 -7.76
N GLU A 48 2.91 -12.91 -7.17
CA GLU A 48 2.88 -13.89 -6.11
C GLU A 48 3.42 -15.24 -6.58
N ARG A 49 3.04 -15.65 -7.78
CA ARG A 49 3.55 -16.91 -8.34
C ARG A 49 5.05 -16.89 -8.58
N LYS A 50 5.61 -15.71 -8.79
CA LYS A 50 7.06 -15.58 -8.95
C LYS A 50 7.79 -15.69 -7.63
N ILE A 51 7.17 -15.22 -6.57
CA ILE A 51 7.84 -15.12 -5.27
C ILE A 51 7.70 -16.38 -4.43
N MET A 52 6.54 -17.03 -4.49
CA MET A 52 6.27 -18.20 -3.64
C MET A 52 7.35 -19.29 -3.70
N PRO A 53 7.92 -19.62 -4.87
CA PRO A 53 8.95 -20.66 -4.91
C PRO A 53 10.20 -20.33 -4.12
N PHE A 54 10.44 -19.06 -3.84
CA PHE A 54 11.63 -18.67 -3.06
C PHE A 54 11.41 -18.78 -1.55
N MET A 55 10.18 -19.06 -1.14
CA MET A 55 9.82 -19.08 0.28
C MET A 55 9.09 -20.38 0.65
N PRO A 56 9.69 -21.53 0.38
CA PRO A 56 9.00 -22.80 0.66
C PRO A 56 8.80 -22.98 2.16
N GLY A 57 7.60 -23.39 2.54
CA GLY A 57 7.29 -23.64 3.93
C GLY A 57 7.01 -22.41 4.78
N ALA A 58 7.06 -21.22 4.20
CA ALA A 58 6.75 -20.01 4.92
C ALA A 58 5.26 -19.70 4.83
N ASP A 59 4.72 -19.07 5.87
CA ASP A 59 3.34 -18.62 5.87
C ASP A 59 3.27 -17.22 5.26
N TYR A 60 2.49 -17.09 4.22
CA TYR A 60 2.36 -15.83 3.51
C TYR A 60 1.34 -14.92 4.22
N LEU A 61 1.77 -13.70 4.52
CA LEU A 61 0.95 -12.72 5.22
C LEU A 61 0.26 -11.73 4.28
N GLY A 62 0.73 -11.64 3.08
CA GLY A 62 0.14 -10.73 2.09
C GLY A 62 1.09 -9.65 1.63
N PRO A 63 0.67 -8.90 0.61
CA PRO A 63 1.49 -7.85 0.03
C PRO A 63 1.18 -6.48 0.63
N GLU A 64 2.15 -5.60 0.55
CA GLU A 64 1.97 -4.17 0.74
C GLU A 64 2.51 -3.47 -0.49
N LEU A 65 1.74 -2.55 -1.04
CA LEU A 65 2.20 -1.75 -2.16
C LEU A 65 2.63 -0.37 -1.66
N ASN A 66 3.82 0.03 -2.03
CA ASN A 66 4.33 1.32 -1.62
C ASN A 66 5.22 1.87 -2.74
N GLY A 67 4.70 2.87 -3.44
CA GLY A 67 5.48 3.59 -4.43
C GLY A 67 6.04 2.73 -5.56
N GLY A 68 5.26 1.79 -6.08
CA GLY A 68 5.73 0.94 -7.16
C GLY A 68 6.53 -0.27 -6.72
N ILE A 69 6.64 -0.47 -5.43
CA ILE A 69 7.32 -1.62 -4.86
C ILE A 69 6.32 -2.42 -4.05
N TYR A 70 6.23 -3.71 -4.31
CA TYR A 70 5.47 -4.60 -3.46
C TYR A 70 6.37 -5.23 -2.42
N ARG A 71 5.95 -5.17 -1.17
CA ARG A 71 6.61 -5.89 -0.10
C ARG A 71 5.76 -7.09 0.26
N PHE A 72 6.28 -8.27 -0.03
CA PHE A 72 5.62 -9.52 0.32
C PHE A 72 6.14 -9.98 1.67
N LYS A 73 5.25 -10.20 2.60
CA LYS A 73 5.62 -10.57 3.96
C LYS A 73 5.29 -12.02 4.24
N PHE A 74 6.17 -12.67 4.96
CA PHE A 74 6.05 -14.09 5.32
C PHE A 74 6.46 -14.29 6.76
N ILE A 75 5.98 -15.37 7.36
CA ILE A 75 6.52 -15.85 8.63
C ILE A 75 7.22 -17.17 8.35
N GLN A 76 8.46 -17.25 8.77
CA GLN A 76 9.26 -18.46 8.63
C GLN A 76 10.06 -18.66 9.91
N ASN A 77 9.88 -19.83 10.53
CA ASN A 77 10.55 -20.15 11.80
C ASN A 77 10.30 -19.08 12.87
N GLY A 78 9.07 -18.57 12.94
CA GLY A 78 8.70 -17.57 13.92
C GLY A 78 9.19 -16.17 13.64
N GLN A 79 9.81 -15.95 12.50
CA GLN A 79 10.33 -14.63 12.14
C GLN A 79 9.60 -14.06 10.93
N VAL A 80 9.39 -12.76 10.94
CA VAL A 80 8.83 -12.07 9.78
C VAL A 80 9.95 -11.83 8.77
N ILE A 81 9.74 -12.32 7.58
CA ILE A 81 10.66 -12.13 6.46
C ILE A 81 9.89 -11.38 5.39
N TRP A 82 10.53 -10.42 4.75
CA TRP A 82 9.88 -9.69 3.67
C TRP A 82 10.76 -9.68 2.43
N VAL A 83 10.10 -9.60 1.29
CA VAL A 83 10.76 -9.54 -0.02
C VAL A 83 10.17 -8.34 -0.76
N ASP A 84 11.03 -7.43 -1.16
CA ASP A 84 10.63 -6.25 -1.94
C ASP A 84 10.83 -6.53 -3.41
N VAL A 85 9.78 -6.28 -4.18
CA VAL A 85 9.73 -6.62 -5.59
C VAL A 85 9.27 -5.40 -6.38
N ASP A 86 9.93 -5.15 -7.49
CA ASP A 86 9.49 -4.12 -8.41
C ASP A 86 8.14 -4.54 -8.99
N ALA A 87 7.12 -3.72 -8.76
CA ALA A 87 5.76 -4.04 -9.19
C ALA A 87 5.62 -4.13 -10.70
N ARG A 88 6.48 -3.45 -11.43
CA ARG A 88 6.40 -3.40 -12.88
C ARG A 88 7.07 -4.58 -13.54
N SER A 89 8.25 -4.92 -13.08
CA SER A 89 9.06 -5.97 -13.71
C SER A 89 8.97 -7.30 -12.99
N GLY A 90 8.57 -7.29 -11.75
CA GLY A 90 8.59 -8.50 -10.92
C GLY A 90 9.96 -8.86 -10.42
N ARG A 91 10.92 -7.96 -10.55
CA ARG A 91 12.30 -8.24 -10.12
C ARG A 91 12.42 -8.06 -8.62
N VAL A 92 13.07 -8.99 -7.95
CA VAL A 92 13.35 -8.89 -6.52
C VAL A 92 14.42 -7.82 -6.32
N LEU A 93 14.10 -6.82 -5.49
CA LEU A 93 15.01 -5.71 -5.21
C LEU A 93 15.82 -5.96 -3.95
N ARG A 94 15.21 -6.50 -2.94
CA ARG A 94 15.87 -6.84 -1.69
C ARG A 94 14.96 -7.73 -0.86
N ARG A 95 15.56 -8.34 0.13
CA ARG A 95 14.80 -9.12 1.10
C ARG A 95 15.45 -9.01 2.46
N SER A 96 14.65 -9.19 3.51
CA SER A 96 15.19 -9.23 4.85
C SER A 96 15.93 -10.53 5.08
N ARG A 97 16.90 -10.50 5.95
CA ARG A 97 17.65 -11.70 6.32
C ARG A 97 17.10 -12.24 7.63
N PRO A 98 16.97 -13.54 7.75
CA PRO A 98 16.61 -14.14 9.02
C PRO A 98 17.75 -13.87 10.00
N ARG A 99 17.36 -13.64 11.23
CA ARG A 99 18.36 -13.43 12.28
C ARG A 99 18.90 -14.74 12.79
#